data_e67c47741504b37bb332f98ed9bdd252
#
_entry.id   e67c47741504b37bb332f98ed9bdd252
#
_cell.length_a   1.000
_cell.length_b   1.000
_cell.length_c   1.000
_cell.angle_alpha   90.00
_cell.angle_beta   90.00
_cell.angle_gamma   90.00
#
_symmetry.space_group_name_H-M   'P 1'
#
loop_
_entity.id
_entity.type
_entity.pdbx_description
1 polymer ?
#
loop_
_entity_poly.entity_id
_entity_poly.type
_entity_poly.pdbx_seq_one_letter_code
_entity_poly.pdbx_strand_id
1 'polypeptide(L)'
;GIWLVFMATPGITPVRAFAGLLVMYIGYSTLQLAQTAWGSTLTLDYHERSRVFGWWQIANIIGMLLMLMVPPTVARFVEDPNHSSGIHAMGWLVLLTLPVATFAMVRLLPERTVVNSHAHKLGDMIAIFSIPLLRRIMLLDFLAAIAAGMAGALLLFFFEAARGFSPAEASLLL
;
A
#
# COMPACT_ATOMS: atom_id res chain seq x y z
N GLY A 1 -11.01 -7.97 2.05
CA GLY A 1 -10.14 -7.34 3.08
C GLY A 1 -10.65 -5.96 3.49
N ILE A 2 -10.75 -5.03 2.54
CA ILE A 2 -11.11 -3.62 2.82
C ILE A 2 -12.44 -3.51 3.59
N TRP A 3 -13.49 -4.18 3.12
CA TRP A 3 -14.77 -4.19 3.82
C TRP A 3 -14.68 -4.68 5.27
N LEU A 4 -13.93 -5.75 5.51
CA LEU A 4 -13.78 -6.34 6.85
C LEU A 4 -13.02 -5.43 7.82
N VAL A 5 -12.13 -4.57 7.33
CA VAL A 5 -11.32 -3.69 8.16
C VAL A 5 -12.01 -2.34 8.38
N PHE A 6 -12.48 -1.69 7.31
CA PHE A 6 -13.03 -0.33 7.39
C PHE A 6 -14.49 -0.27 7.83
N MET A 7 -15.25 -1.37 7.68
CA MET A 7 -16.65 -1.47 8.15
C MET A 7 -16.77 -2.34 9.41
N ALA A 8 -15.68 -2.48 10.17
CA ALA A 8 -15.68 -3.20 11.43
C ALA A 8 -16.57 -2.48 12.46
N THR A 9 -17.51 -3.22 13.05
CA THR A 9 -18.36 -2.72 14.13
C THR A 9 -17.63 -2.81 15.48
N PRO A 10 -17.94 -1.92 16.45
CA PRO A 10 -17.45 -2.04 17.81
C PRO A 10 -17.75 -3.43 18.41
N GLY A 11 -16.74 -4.06 19.00
CA GLY A 11 -16.86 -5.43 19.57
C GLY A 11 -16.37 -6.56 18.66
N ILE A 12 -15.70 -6.24 17.55
CA ILE A 12 -15.05 -7.28 16.72
C ILE A 12 -14.01 -8.06 17.53
N THR A 13 -14.01 -9.38 17.39
CA THR A 13 -13.03 -10.22 18.08
C THR A 13 -11.63 -10.00 17.49
N PRO A 14 -10.54 -10.05 18.31
CA PRO A 14 -9.17 -9.88 17.82
C PRO A 14 -8.81 -10.80 16.65
N VAL A 15 -9.34 -12.02 16.65
CA VAL A 15 -9.12 -13.00 15.58
C VAL A 15 -9.72 -12.53 14.25
N ARG A 16 -10.93 -11.96 14.27
CA ARG A 16 -11.57 -11.41 13.05
C ARG A 16 -10.84 -10.19 12.55
N ALA A 17 -10.38 -9.31 13.43
CA ALA A 17 -9.58 -8.15 13.07
C ALA A 17 -8.27 -8.60 12.41
N PHE A 18 -7.57 -9.54 13.01
CA PHE A 18 -6.34 -10.12 12.46
C PHE A 18 -6.57 -10.77 11.09
N ALA A 19 -7.60 -11.58 10.95
CA ALA A 19 -7.93 -12.22 9.67
C ALA A 19 -8.27 -11.19 8.58
N GLY A 20 -9.02 -10.14 8.92
CA GLY A 20 -9.34 -9.04 8.01
C GLY A 20 -8.10 -8.29 7.51
N LEU A 21 -7.19 -7.96 8.43
CA LEU A 21 -5.90 -7.34 8.12
C LEU A 21 -5.04 -8.25 7.26
N LEU A 22 -4.94 -9.53 7.59
CA LEU A 22 -4.13 -10.50 6.85
C LEU A 22 -4.62 -10.61 5.40
N VAL A 23 -5.93 -10.76 5.17
CA VAL A 23 -6.52 -10.79 3.82
C VAL A 23 -6.27 -9.47 3.08
N MET A 24 -6.37 -8.35 3.77
CA MET A 24 -6.10 -7.03 3.17
C MET A 24 -4.63 -6.91 2.74
N TYR A 25 -3.68 -7.31 3.58
CA TYR A 25 -2.24 -7.26 3.27
C TYR A 25 -1.85 -8.22 2.15
N ILE A 26 -2.41 -9.44 2.12
CA ILE A 26 -2.18 -10.37 1.00
C ILE A 26 -2.69 -9.77 -0.31
N GLY A 27 -3.91 -9.23 -0.31
CA GLY A 27 -4.49 -8.58 -1.49
C GLY A 27 -3.67 -7.38 -1.95
N TYR A 28 -3.24 -6.53 -1.03
CA TYR A 28 -2.37 -5.39 -1.31
C TYR A 28 -1.03 -5.83 -1.91
N SER A 29 -0.36 -6.81 -1.30
CA SER A 29 0.92 -7.33 -1.78
C SER A 29 0.80 -7.93 -3.19
N THR A 30 -0.28 -8.67 -3.45
CA THR A 30 -0.54 -9.24 -4.77
C THR A 30 -0.74 -8.15 -5.83
N LEU A 31 -1.52 -7.12 -5.49
CA LEU A 31 -1.75 -5.98 -6.37
C LEU A 31 -0.44 -5.23 -6.66
N GLN A 32 0.35 -4.97 -5.63
CA GLN A 32 1.65 -4.30 -5.74
C GLN A 32 2.62 -5.07 -6.64
N LEU A 33 2.72 -6.40 -6.46
CA LEU A 33 3.54 -7.25 -7.31
C LEU A 33 3.09 -7.22 -8.77
N ALA A 34 1.79 -7.33 -9.01
CA ALA A 34 1.22 -7.27 -10.35
C ALA A 34 1.50 -5.92 -11.03
N GLN A 35 1.31 -4.81 -10.32
CA GLN A 35 1.60 -3.47 -10.83
C GLN A 35 3.09 -3.28 -11.13
N THR A 36 3.98 -3.73 -10.25
CA THR A 36 5.43 -3.62 -10.44
C THR A 36 5.88 -4.47 -11.63
N ALA A 37 5.39 -5.70 -11.74
CA ALA A 37 5.66 -6.57 -12.88
C ALA A 37 5.20 -5.93 -14.19
N TRP A 38 3.98 -5.42 -14.23
CA TRP A 38 3.46 -4.74 -15.42
C TRP A 38 4.23 -3.45 -15.74
N GLY A 39 4.50 -2.60 -14.76
CA GLY A 39 5.30 -1.39 -14.94
C GLY A 39 6.69 -1.67 -15.54
N SER A 40 7.30 -2.79 -15.18
CA SER A 40 8.60 -3.21 -15.72
C SER A 40 8.56 -3.64 -17.20
N THR A 41 7.39 -4.05 -17.70
CA THR A 41 7.19 -4.51 -19.09
C THR A 41 6.67 -3.42 -20.02
N LEU A 42 6.22 -2.27 -19.50
CA LEU A 42 5.66 -1.18 -20.30
C LEU A 42 6.66 -0.58 -21.29
N THR A 43 7.93 -0.46 -20.88
CA THR A 43 9.00 0.07 -21.72
C THR A 43 10.27 -0.77 -21.60
N LEU A 44 11.00 -0.90 -22.72
CA LEU A 44 12.31 -1.55 -22.76
C LEU A 44 13.44 -0.55 -22.47
N ASP A 45 13.19 0.76 -22.65
CA ASP A 45 14.16 1.81 -22.39
C ASP A 45 14.26 2.08 -20.88
N TYR A 46 15.50 2.15 -20.39
CA TYR A 46 15.80 2.43 -18.98
C TYR A 46 15.28 3.81 -18.53
N HIS A 47 15.45 4.84 -19.37
CA HIS A 47 15.03 6.21 -19.03
C HIS A 47 13.51 6.35 -18.97
N GLU A 48 12.80 5.74 -19.91
CA GLU A 48 11.34 5.72 -19.87
C GLU A 48 10.80 4.94 -18.68
N ARG A 49 11.40 3.81 -18.36
CA ARG A 49 11.05 3.02 -17.19
C ARG A 49 11.23 3.83 -15.89
N SER A 50 12.35 4.53 -15.76
CA SER A 50 12.60 5.41 -14.60
C SER A 50 11.54 6.51 -14.49
N ARG A 51 11.10 7.10 -15.61
CA ARG A 51 10.02 8.09 -15.63
C ARG A 51 8.68 7.51 -15.22
N VAL A 52 8.33 6.30 -15.66
CA VAL A 52 7.10 5.61 -15.28
C VAL A 52 7.05 5.39 -13.76
N PHE A 53 8.12 4.86 -13.17
CA PHE A 53 8.20 4.67 -11.73
C PHE A 53 8.24 5.99 -10.95
N GLY A 54 8.85 7.04 -11.51
CA GLY A 54 8.81 8.38 -10.94
C GLY A 54 7.39 8.94 -10.87
N TRP A 55 6.62 8.87 -11.94
CA TRP A 55 5.22 9.27 -11.96
C TRP A 55 4.35 8.42 -11.02
N TRP A 56 4.63 7.12 -10.94
CA TRP A 56 3.95 6.25 -9.99
C TRP A 56 4.19 6.68 -8.54
N GLN A 57 5.43 7.02 -8.20
CA GLN A 57 5.76 7.50 -6.86
C GLN A 57 5.06 8.84 -6.54
N ILE A 58 5.00 9.76 -7.48
CA ILE A 58 4.26 11.02 -7.33
C ILE A 58 2.76 10.75 -7.09
N ALA A 59 2.16 9.87 -7.89
CA ALA A 59 0.76 9.49 -7.72
C ALA A 59 0.49 8.83 -6.36
N ASN A 60 1.43 8.02 -5.86
CA ASN A 60 1.36 7.39 -4.54
C ASN A 60 1.32 8.44 -3.43
N ILE A 61 2.22 9.44 -3.49
CA ILE A 61 2.26 10.53 -2.51
C ILE A 61 0.97 11.36 -2.56
N ILE A 62 0.48 11.69 -3.75
CA ILE A 62 -0.79 12.42 -3.91
C ILE A 62 -1.95 11.60 -3.33
N GLY A 63 -2.02 10.31 -3.61
CA GLY A 63 -3.03 9.41 -3.07
C GLY A 63 -3.01 9.34 -1.55
N MET A 64 -1.81 9.28 -0.96
CA MET A 64 -1.61 9.29 0.49
C MET A 64 -2.11 10.60 1.12
N LEU A 65 -1.77 11.76 0.53
CA LEU A 65 -2.21 13.06 1.01
C LEU A 65 -3.74 13.22 0.89
N LEU A 66 -4.33 12.79 -0.22
CA LEU A 66 -5.78 12.80 -0.40
C LEU A 66 -6.47 11.95 0.67
N MET A 67 -5.96 10.76 0.94
CA MET A 67 -6.48 9.85 1.97
C MET A 67 -6.42 10.47 3.37
N LEU A 68 -5.32 11.15 3.68
CA LEU A 68 -5.14 11.81 4.97
C LEU A 68 -6.12 12.97 5.17
N MET A 69 -6.56 13.62 4.09
CA MET A 69 -7.53 14.72 4.15
C MET A 69 -8.98 14.26 4.36
N VAL A 70 -9.29 12.97 4.14
CA VAL A 70 -10.68 12.47 4.25
C VAL A 70 -11.25 12.60 5.66
N PRO A 71 -10.60 12.14 6.75
CA PRO A 71 -11.17 12.23 8.09
C PRO A 71 -11.47 13.67 8.52
N PRO A 72 -10.54 14.64 8.39
CA PRO A 72 -10.80 16.02 8.81
C PRO A 72 -11.88 16.71 7.95
N THR A 73 -12.02 16.35 6.68
CA THR A 73 -13.09 16.90 5.83
C THR A 73 -14.46 16.36 6.24
N VAL A 74 -14.57 15.05 6.51
CA VAL A 74 -15.81 14.43 6.97
C VAL A 74 -16.22 14.98 8.35
N ALA A 75 -15.27 15.17 9.26
CA ALA A 75 -15.53 15.72 10.59
C ALA A 75 -16.11 17.15 10.58
N ARG A 76 -15.94 17.90 9.49
CA ARG A 76 -16.57 19.23 9.33
C ARG A 76 -18.06 19.18 9.02
N PHE A 77 -18.52 18.05 8.45
CA PHE A 77 -19.91 17.89 7.98
C PHE A 77 -20.74 16.95 8.88
N VAL A 78 -20.06 16.09 9.64
CA VAL A 78 -20.72 15.07 10.48
C VAL A 78 -20.11 15.14 11.87
N GLU A 79 -20.91 15.53 12.85
CA GLU A 79 -20.57 15.45 14.26
C GLU A 79 -20.66 13.97 14.70
N ASP A 80 -19.54 13.26 14.68
CA ASP A 80 -19.45 11.88 15.13
C ASP A 80 -18.45 11.78 16.29
N PRO A 81 -18.92 11.52 17.52
CA PRO A 81 -18.07 11.43 18.70
C PRO A 81 -17.01 10.32 18.61
N ASN A 82 -17.24 9.30 17.78
CA ASN A 82 -16.38 8.14 17.68
C ASN A 82 -15.44 8.18 16.47
N HIS A 83 -15.48 9.23 15.64
CA HIS A 83 -14.67 9.40 14.43
C HIS A 83 -14.81 8.24 13.41
N SER A 84 -15.83 7.40 13.56
CA SER A 84 -16.10 6.24 12.72
C SER A 84 -16.49 6.63 11.29
N SER A 85 -17.19 7.74 11.13
CA SER A 85 -17.63 8.27 9.84
C SER A 85 -16.47 8.58 8.89
N GLY A 86 -15.36 9.12 9.43
CA GLY A 86 -14.15 9.36 8.65
C GLY A 86 -13.51 8.07 8.15
N ILE A 87 -13.44 7.05 9.00
CA ILE A 87 -12.88 5.74 8.65
C ILE A 87 -13.76 5.03 7.60
N HIS A 88 -15.07 5.08 7.75
CA HIS A 88 -16.01 4.53 6.78
C HIS A 88 -15.90 5.24 5.42
N ALA A 89 -15.77 6.57 5.43
CA ALA A 89 -15.57 7.35 4.20
C ALA A 89 -14.28 6.97 3.47
N MET A 90 -13.16 6.76 4.20
CA MET A 90 -11.92 6.24 3.62
C MET A 90 -12.14 4.86 2.99
N GLY A 91 -12.84 3.95 3.68
CA GLY A 91 -13.18 2.63 3.17
C GLY A 91 -13.99 2.68 1.87
N TRP A 92 -15.02 3.52 1.82
CA TRP A 92 -15.82 3.72 0.61
C TRP A 92 -15.02 4.33 -0.53
N LEU A 93 -14.15 5.32 -0.24
CA LEU A 93 -13.29 5.93 -1.24
C LEU A 93 -12.38 4.87 -1.89
N VAL A 94 -11.75 4.00 -1.10
CA VAL A 94 -10.90 2.93 -1.64
C VAL A 94 -11.73 1.90 -2.41
N LEU A 95 -12.89 1.50 -1.90
CA LEU A 95 -13.78 0.53 -2.56
C LEU A 95 -14.29 1.01 -3.92
N LEU A 96 -14.46 2.32 -4.10
CA LEU A 96 -14.89 2.91 -5.37
C LEU A 96 -13.73 3.18 -6.31
N THR A 97 -12.64 3.76 -5.80
CA THR A 97 -11.49 4.16 -6.65
C THR A 97 -10.68 2.97 -7.14
N LEU A 98 -10.52 1.93 -6.34
CA LEU A 98 -9.69 0.77 -6.71
C LEU A 98 -10.23 0.01 -7.94
N PRO A 99 -11.53 -0.36 -8.02
CA PRO A 99 -12.07 -1.01 -9.22
C PRO A 99 -12.02 -0.09 -10.45
N VAL A 100 -12.31 1.21 -10.28
CA VAL A 100 -12.28 2.17 -11.37
C VAL A 100 -10.87 2.34 -11.91
N ALA A 101 -9.87 2.48 -11.03
CA ALA A 101 -8.47 2.60 -11.41
C ALA A 101 -7.97 1.32 -12.10
N THR A 102 -8.33 0.15 -11.55
CA THR A 102 -7.96 -1.14 -12.15
C THR A 102 -8.60 -1.31 -13.53
N PHE A 103 -9.88 -0.98 -13.68
CA PHE A 103 -10.58 -1.04 -14.95
C PHE A 103 -9.97 -0.09 -15.98
N ALA A 104 -9.68 1.16 -15.58
CA ALA A 104 -9.02 2.14 -16.43
C ALA A 104 -7.63 1.63 -16.88
N MET A 105 -6.87 1.07 -15.96
CA MET A 105 -5.56 0.51 -16.24
C MET A 105 -5.63 -0.62 -17.27
N VAL A 106 -6.53 -1.58 -17.09
CA VAL A 106 -6.71 -2.72 -18.01
C VAL A 106 -7.18 -2.26 -19.41
N ARG A 107 -8.01 -1.19 -19.48
CA ARG A 107 -8.55 -0.70 -20.75
C ARG A 107 -7.60 0.24 -21.51
N LEU A 108 -6.82 1.03 -20.79
CA LEU A 108 -6.02 2.11 -21.40
C LEU A 108 -4.57 1.71 -21.66
N LEU A 109 -4.03 0.75 -20.91
CA LEU A 109 -2.65 0.32 -21.12
C LEU A 109 -2.60 -0.87 -22.09
N PRO A 110 -1.76 -0.75 -23.16
CA PRO A 110 -1.55 -1.86 -24.06
C PRO A 110 -0.78 -2.99 -23.38
N GLU A 111 -1.32 -4.18 -23.44
CA GLU A 111 -0.65 -5.38 -22.96
C GLU A 111 0.44 -5.79 -23.95
N ARG A 112 1.70 -5.58 -23.60
CA ARG A 112 2.81 -6.16 -24.36
C ARG A 112 3.02 -7.58 -23.87
N THR A 113 2.54 -8.55 -24.64
CA THR A 113 2.85 -9.95 -24.43
C THR A 113 4.35 -10.16 -24.65
N VAL A 114 5.11 -10.23 -23.58
CA VAL A 114 6.48 -10.74 -23.63
C VAL A 114 6.36 -12.24 -23.86
N VAL A 115 6.59 -12.66 -25.11
CA VAL A 115 6.59 -14.07 -25.49
C VAL A 115 7.85 -14.72 -24.92
N ASN A 116 7.87 -14.93 -23.63
CA ASN A 116 8.80 -15.83 -22.97
C ASN A 116 8.07 -17.13 -22.65
N SER A 117 8.10 -18.05 -23.61
CA SER A 117 7.45 -19.37 -23.54
C SER A 117 8.17 -20.38 -22.62
N HIS A 118 8.97 -19.91 -21.70
CA HIS A 118 9.57 -20.81 -20.70
C HIS A 118 8.64 -20.84 -19.50
N ALA A 119 7.92 -21.94 -19.36
CA ALA A 119 7.18 -22.23 -18.12
C ALA A 119 8.19 -22.23 -16.97
N HIS A 120 8.21 -21.16 -16.19
CA HIS A 120 9.06 -21.06 -15.01
C HIS A 120 8.63 -22.12 -14.00
N LYS A 121 9.49 -23.11 -13.76
CA LYS A 121 9.29 -24.10 -12.70
C LYS A 121 9.55 -23.43 -11.34
N LEU A 122 8.85 -23.88 -10.31
CA LEU A 122 9.11 -23.41 -8.94
C LEU A 122 10.60 -23.53 -8.56
N GLY A 123 11.32 -24.52 -9.11
CA GLY A 123 12.77 -24.65 -8.94
C GLY A 123 13.56 -23.48 -9.50
N ASP A 124 13.12 -22.87 -10.61
CA ASP A 124 13.79 -21.71 -11.21
C ASP A 124 13.62 -20.46 -10.33
N MET A 125 12.47 -20.33 -9.66
CA MET A 125 12.23 -19.25 -8.71
C MET A 125 13.12 -19.37 -7.47
N ILE A 126 13.35 -20.60 -6.98
CA ILE A 126 14.28 -20.84 -5.86
C ILE A 126 15.74 -20.63 -6.30
N ALA A 127 16.08 -21.00 -7.53
CA ALA A 127 17.41 -20.78 -8.08
C ALA A 127 17.81 -19.29 -8.16
N ILE A 128 16.84 -18.38 -8.24
CA ILE A 128 17.06 -16.94 -8.18
C ILE A 128 17.76 -16.53 -6.88
N PHE A 129 17.42 -17.16 -5.75
CA PHE A 129 18.09 -16.91 -4.45
C PHE A 129 19.55 -17.39 -4.41
N SER A 130 19.97 -18.21 -5.37
CA SER A 130 21.38 -18.65 -5.49
C SER A 130 22.27 -17.57 -6.09
N ILE A 131 21.72 -16.52 -6.70
CA ILE A 131 22.46 -15.40 -7.27
C ILE A 131 22.91 -14.47 -6.13
N PRO A 132 24.23 -14.36 -5.84
CA PRO A 132 24.70 -13.63 -4.66
C PRO A 132 24.37 -12.12 -4.70
N LEU A 133 24.35 -11.52 -5.89
CA LEU A 133 23.99 -10.13 -6.08
C LEU A 133 22.52 -9.88 -5.71
N LEU A 134 21.62 -10.74 -6.18
CA LEU A 134 20.19 -10.60 -5.92
C LEU A 134 19.89 -10.77 -4.42
N ARG A 135 20.52 -11.76 -3.78
CA ARG A 135 20.39 -11.96 -2.33
C ARG A 135 20.84 -10.75 -1.52
N ARG A 136 21.92 -10.07 -1.94
CA ARG A 136 22.37 -8.82 -1.28
C ARG A 136 21.36 -7.69 -1.46
N ILE A 137 20.80 -7.51 -2.65
CA ILE A 137 19.79 -6.50 -2.92
C ILE A 137 18.53 -6.77 -2.08
N MET A 138 18.05 -8.01 -2.06
CA MET A 138 16.88 -8.37 -1.25
C MET A 138 17.12 -8.18 0.25
N LEU A 139 18.32 -8.47 0.74
CA LEU A 139 18.67 -8.23 2.13
C LEU A 139 18.67 -6.73 2.47
N LEU A 140 19.25 -5.91 1.59
CA LEU A 140 19.26 -4.45 1.76
C LEU A 140 17.85 -3.88 1.76
N ASP A 141 17.00 -4.31 0.82
CA ASP A 141 15.61 -3.88 0.73
C ASP A 141 14.81 -4.31 1.98
N PHE A 142 15.01 -5.53 2.44
CA PHE A 142 14.40 -6.03 3.67
C PHE A 142 14.81 -5.22 4.91
N LEU A 143 16.10 -4.92 5.06
CA LEU A 143 16.60 -4.09 6.16
C LEU A 143 16.07 -2.65 6.09
N ALA A 144 16.01 -2.08 4.88
CA ALA A 144 15.45 -0.75 4.66
C ALA A 144 13.95 -0.70 5.00
N ALA A 145 13.19 -1.72 4.63
CA ALA A 145 11.77 -1.84 4.95
C ALA A 145 11.52 -1.96 6.46
N ILE A 146 12.34 -2.76 7.17
CA ILE A 146 12.29 -2.84 8.64
C ILE A 146 12.59 -1.47 9.25
N ALA A 147 13.68 -0.80 8.82
CA ALA A 147 14.06 0.49 9.35
C ALA A 147 12.96 1.54 9.15
N ALA A 148 12.35 1.60 7.96
CA ALA A 148 11.25 2.51 7.67
C ALA A 148 10.00 2.20 8.52
N GLY A 149 9.63 0.93 8.67
CA GLY A 149 8.50 0.51 9.50
C GLY A 149 8.71 0.81 10.97
N MET A 150 9.91 0.56 11.50
CA MET A 150 10.26 0.89 12.88
C MET A 150 10.30 2.40 13.12
N ALA A 151 10.83 3.18 12.18
CA ALA A 151 10.91 4.63 12.31
C ALA A 151 9.53 5.26 12.48
N GLY A 152 8.54 4.86 11.68
CA GLY A 152 7.17 5.36 11.80
C GLY A 152 6.53 5.02 13.14
N ALA A 153 6.66 3.78 13.60
CA ALA A 153 6.12 3.36 14.89
C ALA A 153 6.80 4.06 16.07
N LEU A 154 8.13 4.13 16.06
CA LEU A 154 8.92 4.78 17.13
C LEU A 154 8.65 6.28 17.19
N LEU A 155 8.46 6.94 16.04
CA LEU A 155 8.16 8.36 15.99
C LEU A 155 6.82 8.69 16.65
N LEU A 156 5.80 7.86 16.39
CA LEU A 156 4.48 7.99 17.02
C LEU A 156 4.60 7.88 18.55
N PHE A 157 5.24 6.81 19.05
CA PHE A 157 5.47 6.62 20.49
C PHE A 157 6.32 7.73 21.11
N PHE A 158 7.30 8.26 20.39
CA PHE A 158 8.12 9.37 20.87
C PHE A 158 7.27 10.63 21.08
N PHE A 159 6.43 11.00 20.14
CA PHE A 159 5.57 12.18 20.27
C PHE A 159 4.54 12.02 21.39
N GLU A 160 3.94 10.83 21.52
CA GLU A 160 2.97 10.55 22.57
C GLU A 160 3.64 10.51 23.97
N ALA A 161 4.70 9.71 24.14
CA ALA A 161 5.31 9.45 25.44
C ALA A 161 6.27 10.56 25.89
N ALA A 162 7.07 11.18 24.99
CA ALA A 162 8.10 12.14 25.35
C ALA A 162 7.64 13.59 25.27
N ARG A 163 6.65 13.89 24.40
CA ARG A 163 6.16 15.27 24.19
C ARG A 163 4.73 15.48 24.67
N GLY A 164 4.00 14.42 25.07
CA GLY A 164 2.63 14.49 25.58
C GLY A 164 1.61 14.98 24.52
N PHE A 165 1.93 14.82 23.23
CA PHE A 165 0.99 15.14 22.17
C PHE A 165 -0.17 14.15 22.18
N SER A 166 -1.36 14.65 21.86
CA SER A 166 -2.50 13.77 21.61
C SER A 166 -2.25 12.91 20.35
N PRO A 167 -2.82 11.71 20.25
CA PRO A 167 -2.67 10.87 19.07
C PRO A 167 -3.04 11.57 17.74
N ALA A 168 -3.99 12.52 17.80
CA ALA A 168 -4.38 13.32 16.64
C ALA A 168 -3.30 14.32 16.22
N GLU A 169 -2.64 14.97 17.17
CA GLU A 169 -1.54 15.90 16.90
C GLU A 169 -0.28 15.16 16.43
N ALA A 170 0.01 14.00 17.02
CA ALA A 170 1.12 13.16 16.61
C ALA A 170 0.97 12.64 15.17
N SER A 171 -0.26 12.32 14.74
CA SER A 171 -0.54 11.86 13.37
C SER A 171 -0.42 12.97 12.31
N LEU A 172 -0.55 14.25 12.70
CA LEU A 172 -0.37 15.39 11.79
C LEU A 172 1.11 15.70 11.49
N LEU A 173 2.03 15.17 12.33
CA LEU A 173 3.48 15.39 12.21
C LEU A 173 4.18 14.24 11.45
N LEU A 174 3.46 13.15 11.14
CA LEU A 174 3.90 12.01 10.35
C LEU A 174 3.57 12.18 8.87
#